data_0494b0721e3130ceb676ee0760eb37fb
#
_entry.id   0494b0721e3130ceb676ee0760eb37fb
#
_cell.length_a   1.000
_cell.length_b   1.000
_cell.length_c   1.000
_cell.angle_alpha   90.00
_cell.angle_beta   90.00
_cell.angle_gamma   90.00
#
_symmetry.space_group_name_H-M   'P 1'
#
loop_
_entity.id
_entity.type
_entity.pdbx_description
1 polymer ?
#
loop_
_entity_poly.entity_id
_entity_poly.type
_entity_poly.pdbx_seq_one_letter_code
_entity_poly.pdbx_strand_id
1 'polypeptide(L)'
;VKSLAIIWLLLLSGFFSTANVIKVGRGEKFRSVQQAINNSVAGDTIYVEKGWYKEKNITISKAVTLIGVGYPVIDGEHQYEMVSIRADRVKISGFKFIHSGVSSMEDIAGIKIYNRRDVVIEGNIIEDA
;
A
#
# COMPACT_ATOMS: atom_id res chain seq x y z
N VAL A 1 17.77 27.65 -34.05
CA VAL A 1 18.65 27.32 -32.94
C VAL A 1 17.94 27.53 -31.61
N LYS A 2 17.22 28.61 -31.42
CA LYS A 2 16.45 28.87 -30.19
C LYS A 2 15.29 27.87 -30.00
N SER A 3 14.66 27.39 -31.08
CA SER A 3 13.58 26.39 -31.02
C SER A 3 14.05 25.01 -30.59
N LEU A 4 15.28 24.63 -30.94
CA LEU A 4 15.89 23.36 -30.50
C LEU A 4 16.12 23.32 -29.01
N ALA A 5 16.56 24.42 -28.38
CA ALA A 5 16.77 24.50 -26.95
C ALA A 5 15.44 24.36 -26.17
N ILE A 6 14.35 24.93 -26.68
CA ILE A 6 13.01 24.83 -26.09
C ILE A 6 12.51 23.39 -26.14
N ILE A 7 12.73 22.68 -27.25
CA ILE A 7 12.34 21.27 -27.41
C ILE A 7 13.06 20.38 -26.41
N TRP A 8 14.35 20.61 -26.16
CA TRP A 8 15.12 19.89 -25.16
C TRP A 8 14.57 20.09 -23.74
N LEU A 9 14.18 21.30 -23.38
CA LEU A 9 13.59 21.61 -22.09
C LEU A 9 12.25 20.86 -21.89
N LEU A 10 11.41 20.78 -22.92
CA LEU A 10 10.15 20.05 -22.89
C LEU A 10 10.36 18.53 -22.72
N LEU A 11 11.36 17.97 -23.40
CA LEU A 11 11.72 16.57 -23.25
C LEU A 11 12.22 16.24 -21.85
N LEU A 12 13.02 17.10 -21.23
CA LEU A 12 13.49 16.92 -19.86
C LEU A 12 12.34 16.98 -18.84
N SER A 13 11.37 17.88 -19.03
CA SER A 13 10.21 17.96 -18.14
C SER A 13 9.31 16.72 -18.22
N GLY A 14 9.29 15.99 -19.35
CA GLY A 14 8.53 14.74 -19.50
C GLY A 14 9.10 13.56 -18.73
N PHE A 15 10.32 13.64 -18.18
CA PHE A 15 10.92 12.58 -17.38
C PHE A 15 10.71 12.70 -15.88
N PHE A 16 10.14 13.79 -15.41
CA PHE A 16 9.85 13.96 -13.99
C PHE A 16 8.50 13.35 -13.66
N SER A 17 8.54 12.13 -13.11
CA SER A 17 7.39 11.48 -12.53
C SER A 17 7.13 12.08 -11.15
N THR A 18 5.99 12.75 -10.96
CA THR A 18 5.56 13.20 -9.64
C THR A 18 4.83 12.09 -8.92
N ALA A 19 5.16 11.86 -7.64
CA ALA A 19 4.41 10.99 -6.78
C ALA A 19 2.98 11.51 -6.62
N ASN A 20 2.00 10.64 -6.77
CA ASN A 20 0.60 10.98 -6.63
C ASN A 20 0.07 10.58 -5.26
N VAL A 21 -1.02 11.23 -4.87
CA VAL A 21 -1.80 10.86 -3.70
C VAL A 21 -3.08 10.18 -4.16
N ILE A 22 -3.33 8.99 -3.64
CA ILE A 22 -4.52 8.20 -3.93
C ILE A 22 -5.31 8.04 -2.64
N LYS A 23 -6.62 8.12 -2.71
CA LYS A 23 -7.51 7.96 -1.55
C LYS A 23 -8.40 6.75 -1.72
N VAL A 24 -8.53 6.00 -0.63
CA VAL A 24 -9.42 4.85 -0.52
C VAL A 24 -10.48 5.14 0.52
N GLY A 25 -11.72 4.89 0.20
CA GLY A 25 -12.81 5.12 1.13
C GLY A 25 -14.17 5.01 0.45
N ARG A 26 -15.20 5.16 1.25
CA ARG A 26 -16.59 4.97 0.81
C ARG A 26 -17.02 5.97 -0.25
N GLY A 27 -16.57 7.21 -0.16
CA GLY A 27 -16.86 8.27 -1.13
C GLY A 27 -15.79 8.46 -2.19
N GLU A 28 -14.78 7.62 -2.23
CA GLU A 28 -13.64 7.77 -3.11
C GLU A 28 -13.75 6.88 -4.35
N LYS A 29 -12.90 7.15 -5.33
CA LYS A 29 -12.81 6.33 -6.56
C LYS A 29 -12.49 4.87 -6.24
N PHE A 30 -11.60 4.64 -5.29
CA PHE A 30 -11.22 3.31 -4.86
C PHE A 30 -11.82 3.00 -3.50
N ARG A 31 -12.48 1.86 -3.40
CA ARG A 31 -13.08 1.36 -2.16
C ARG A 31 -12.30 0.21 -1.55
N SER A 32 -11.31 -0.30 -2.26
CA SER A 32 -10.44 -1.36 -1.78
C SER A 32 -8.99 -0.91 -1.81
N VAL A 33 -8.23 -1.34 -0.80
CA VAL A 33 -6.80 -1.04 -0.71
C VAL A 33 -6.06 -1.68 -1.88
N GLN A 34 -6.38 -2.92 -2.21
CA GLN A 34 -5.74 -3.64 -3.32
C GLN A 34 -5.97 -2.94 -4.67
N GLN A 35 -7.17 -2.43 -4.92
CA GLN A 35 -7.45 -1.67 -6.13
C GLN A 35 -6.58 -0.42 -6.25
N ALA A 36 -6.45 0.31 -5.15
CA ALA A 36 -5.61 1.50 -5.12
C ALA A 36 -4.14 1.16 -5.39
N ILE A 37 -3.64 0.10 -4.78
CA ILE A 37 -2.27 -0.38 -5.03
C ILE A 37 -2.09 -0.74 -6.50
N ASN A 38 -3.03 -1.48 -7.08
CA ASN A 38 -2.96 -1.91 -8.48
C ASN A 38 -2.94 -0.72 -9.46
N ASN A 39 -3.54 0.39 -9.07
CA ASN A 39 -3.61 1.61 -9.88
C ASN A 39 -2.57 2.66 -9.50
N SER A 40 -1.66 2.34 -8.60
CA SER A 40 -0.57 3.22 -8.20
C SER A 40 0.69 2.97 -9.01
N VAL A 41 1.62 3.88 -8.91
CA VAL A 41 3.00 3.73 -9.39
C VAL A 41 3.96 3.89 -8.22
N ALA A 42 5.18 3.43 -8.40
CA ALA A 42 6.20 3.55 -7.36
C ALA A 42 6.38 5.02 -6.91
N GLY A 43 6.40 5.22 -5.62
CA GLY A 43 6.49 6.55 -5.00
C GLY A 43 5.15 7.14 -4.58
N ASP A 44 4.04 6.55 -4.98
CA ASP A 44 2.71 7.04 -4.60
C ASP A 44 2.43 6.83 -3.11
N THR A 45 1.60 7.71 -2.57
CA THR A 45 1.05 7.60 -1.22
C THR A 45 -0.44 7.32 -1.30
N ILE A 46 -0.87 6.30 -0.59
CA ILE A 46 -2.27 5.86 -0.54
C ILE A 46 -2.80 6.14 0.87
N TYR A 47 -3.77 7.03 0.98
CA TYR A 47 -4.49 7.30 2.22
C TYR A 47 -5.75 6.47 2.25
N VAL A 48 -5.91 5.67 3.30
CA VAL A 48 -7.08 4.82 3.51
C VAL A 48 -7.92 5.43 4.62
N GLU A 49 -9.14 5.83 4.29
CA GLU A 49 -10.07 6.42 5.25
C GLU A 49 -10.54 5.39 6.27
N LYS A 50 -10.95 5.90 7.43
CA LYS A 50 -11.56 5.08 8.47
C LYS A 50 -12.70 4.25 7.89
N GLY A 51 -12.72 2.98 8.21
CA GLY A 51 -13.73 2.04 7.74
C GLY A 51 -13.33 0.61 8.03
N TRP A 52 -14.14 -0.31 7.54
CA TRP A 52 -13.91 -1.75 7.69
C TRP A 52 -13.70 -2.36 6.31
N TYR A 53 -12.50 -2.88 6.08
CA TYR A 53 -12.09 -3.41 4.79
C TYR A 53 -11.87 -4.92 4.91
N LYS A 54 -12.77 -5.69 4.32
CA LYS A 54 -12.63 -7.13 4.24
C LYS A 54 -11.83 -7.49 3.00
N GLU A 55 -10.53 -7.59 3.18
CA GLU A 55 -9.61 -7.89 2.08
C GLU A 55 -8.70 -9.04 2.47
N LYS A 56 -8.57 -9.98 1.56
CA LYS A 56 -7.69 -11.14 1.72
C LYS A 56 -6.36 -10.85 1.06
N ASN A 57 -5.29 -11.16 1.74
CA ASN A 57 -3.94 -11.12 1.20
C ASN A 57 -3.65 -9.92 0.30
N ILE A 58 -3.61 -8.75 0.89
CA ILE A 58 -3.20 -7.54 0.18
C ILE A 58 -1.74 -7.70 -0.24
N THR A 59 -1.49 -7.70 -1.54
CA THR A 59 -0.14 -7.86 -2.10
C THR A 59 0.40 -6.51 -2.54
N ILE A 60 1.57 -6.15 -2.03
CA ILE A 60 2.25 -4.89 -2.35
C ILE A 60 3.49 -5.22 -3.16
N SER A 61 3.43 -5.00 -4.46
CA SER A 61 4.52 -5.26 -5.41
C SER A 61 5.16 -3.99 -5.97
N LYS A 62 4.91 -2.86 -5.35
CA LYS A 62 5.43 -1.55 -5.73
C LYS A 62 5.88 -0.78 -4.50
N ALA A 63 6.84 0.11 -4.65
CA ALA A 63 7.31 0.98 -3.58
C ALA A 63 6.27 2.07 -3.27
N VAL A 64 5.27 1.75 -2.48
CA VAL A 64 4.18 2.66 -2.10
C VAL A 64 4.16 2.87 -0.59
N THR A 65 3.58 3.99 -0.19
CA THR A 65 3.32 4.33 1.21
C THR A 65 1.82 4.21 1.47
N LEU A 66 1.44 3.35 2.41
CA LEU A 66 0.06 3.20 2.86
C LEU A 66 -0.11 3.89 4.21
N ILE A 67 -1.03 4.83 4.27
CA ILE A 67 -1.33 5.58 5.49
C ILE A 67 -2.81 5.41 5.82
N GLY A 68 -3.10 4.81 6.98
CA GLY A 68 -4.45 4.74 7.51
C GLY A 68 -4.80 6.02 8.26
N VAL A 69 -6.00 6.53 8.03
CA VAL A 69 -6.53 7.69 8.72
C VAL A 69 -7.65 7.23 9.67
N GLY A 70 -7.45 7.45 10.97
CA GLY A 70 -8.42 6.99 11.98
C GLY A 70 -8.45 5.48 12.17
N TYR A 71 -7.33 4.81 11.94
CA TYR A 71 -7.18 3.36 12.10
C TYR A 71 -8.22 2.55 11.32
N PRO A 72 -8.23 2.63 9.99
CA PRO A 72 -9.06 1.74 9.19
C PRO A 72 -8.73 0.28 9.53
N VAL A 73 -9.77 -0.53 9.64
CA VAL A 73 -9.65 -1.94 10.00
C VAL A 73 -9.50 -2.77 8.73
N ILE A 74 -8.42 -3.52 8.64
CA ILE A 74 -8.24 -4.56 7.63
C ILE A 74 -8.59 -5.89 8.28
N ASP A 75 -9.67 -6.49 7.83
CA ASP A 75 -10.17 -7.75 8.34
C ASP A 75 -9.77 -8.89 7.39
N GLY A 76 -8.89 -9.76 7.84
CA GLY A 76 -8.41 -10.90 7.06
C GLY A 76 -9.38 -12.08 7.01
N GLU A 77 -10.50 -12.02 7.73
CA GLU A 77 -11.53 -13.06 7.77
C GLU A 77 -10.98 -14.46 8.09
N HIS A 78 -9.90 -14.51 8.90
CA HIS A 78 -9.20 -15.78 9.24
C HIS A 78 -8.66 -16.53 8.03
N GLN A 79 -8.35 -15.81 6.95
CA GLN A 79 -7.67 -16.37 5.79
C GLN A 79 -6.15 -16.31 5.99
N TYR A 80 -5.37 -16.52 4.96
CA TYR A 80 -3.91 -16.60 5.00
C TYR A 80 -3.23 -15.31 5.49
N GLU A 81 -2.14 -14.93 4.91
CA GLU A 81 -1.48 -13.66 5.19
C GLU A 81 -2.43 -12.50 4.90
N MET A 82 -2.42 -11.49 5.75
CA MET A 82 -3.23 -10.30 5.50
C MET A 82 -2.55 -9.39 4.49
N VAL A 83 -1.24 -9.18 4.66
CA VAL A 83 -0.44 -8.33 3.78
C VAL A 83 0.85 -9.06 3.40
N SER A 84 1.12 -9.13 2.12
CA SER A 84 2.36 -9.67 1.56
C SER A 84 3.16 -8.55 0.91
N ILE A 85 4.32 -8.23 1.48
CA ILE A 85 5.19 -7.17 0.97
C ILE A 85 6.25 -7.80 0.06
N ARG A 86 6.17 -7.48 -1.22
CA ARG A 86 7.03 -8.00 -2.27
C ARG A 86 7.75 -6.90 -3.05
N ALA A 87 7.96 -5.76 -2.43
CA ALA A 87 8.68 -4.63 -3.00
C ALA A 87 9.54 -3.97 -1.93
N ASP A 88 10.61 -3.33 -2.35
CA ASP A 88 11.42 -2.50 -1.48
C ASP A 88 10.76 -1.15 -1.25
N ARG A 89 11.17 -0.44 -0.21
CA ARG A 89 10.73 0.92 0.11
C ARG A 89 9.22 1.05 0.25
N VAL A 90 8.63 0.11 0.97
CA VAL A 90 7.21 0.13 1.33
C VAL A 90 7.08 0.66 2.76
N LYS A 91 6.12 1.54 2.97
CA LYS A 91 5.77 2.01 4.31
C LYS A 91 4.29 1.76 4.58
N ILE A 92 3.99 1.25 5.77
CA ILE A 92 2.61 1.00 6.22
C ILE A 92 2.47 1.58 7.63
N SER A 93 1.50 2.48 7.81
CA SER A 93 1.22 3.09 9.12
C SER A 93 -0.25 3.42 9.29
N GLY A 94 -0.70 3.42 10.54
CA GLY A 94 -2.02 3.88 10.94
C GLY A 94 -3.16 2.90 10.72
N PHE A 95 -2.90 1.63 10.49
CA PHE A 95 -3.93 0.60 10.29
C PHE A 95 -4.17 -0.22 11.55
N LYS A 96 -5.34 -0.86 11.58
CA LYS A 96 -5.66 -1.92 12.51
C LYS A 96 -5.90 -3.21 11.72
N PHE A 97 -5.08 -4.22 11.98
CA PHE A 97 -5.19 -5.53 11.32
C PHE A 97 -5.79 -6.54 12.29
N ILE A 98 -6.83 -7.21 11.84
CA ILE A 98 -7.52 -8.23 12.65
C ILE A 98 -7.76 -9.50 11.84
N HIS A 99 -7.96 -10.62 12.53
CA HIS A 99 -8.34 -11.91 11.96
C HIS A 99 -7.40 -12.41 10.87
N SER A 100 -6.12 -12.50 11.16
CA SER A 100 -5.19 -13.20 10.26
C SER A 100 -5.52 -14.68 10.21
N GLY A 101 -5.04 -15.36 9.18
CA GLY A 101 -5.21 -16.80 9.05
C GLY A 101 -4.48 -17.58 10.16
N VAL A 102 -4.92 -18.79 10.40
CA VAL A 102 -4.28 -19.71 11.34
C VAL A 102 -3.90 -20.98 10.58
N SER A 103 -2.64 -21.41 10.69
CA SER A 103 -2.19 -22.69 10.17
C SER A 103 -1.26 -23.36 11.18
N SER A 104 -1.41 -24.65 11.32
CA SER A 104 -0.52 -25.45 12.15
C SER A 104 0.77 -25.87 11.43
N MET A 105 0.86 -25.63 10.14
CA MET A 105 1.95 -26.13 9.27
C MET A 105 2.81 -25.05 8.63
N GLU A 106 2.39 -23.80 8.69
CA GLU A 106 3.11 -22.68 8.09
C GLU A 106 3.11 -21.46 9.03
N ASP A 107 4.18 -20.68 8.97
CA ASP A 107 4.24 -19.40 9.65
C ASP A 107 3.33 -18.40 8.95
N ILE A 108 2.12 -18.26 9.45
CA ILE A 108 1.19 -17.28 8.94
C ILE A 108 1.28 -16.02 9.77
N ALA A 109 1.74 -14.98 9.15
CA ALA A 109 1.86 -13.67 9.76
C ALA A 109 0.72 -12.76 9.29
N GLY A 110 0.37 -11.78 10.12
CA GLY A 110 -0.51 -10.71 9.68
C GLY A 110 0.12 -9.96 8.52
N ILE A 111 1.40 -9.60 8.67
CA ILE A 111 2.18 -8.93 7.63
C ILE A 111 3.45 -9.74 7.40
N LYS A 112 3.70 -10.13 6.15
CA LYS A 112 4.90 -10.85 5.78
C LYS A 112 5.73 -10.09 4.76
N ILE A 113 7.02 -10.00 5.02
CA ILE A 113 7.99 -9.33 4.16
C ILE A 113 8.82 -10.39 3.46
N TYR A 114 8.80 -10.39 2.14
CA TYR A 114 9.49 -11.37 1.31
C TYR A 114 10.86 -10.87 0.87
N ASN A 115 11.83 -10.90 1.79
CA ASN A 115 13.24 -10.57 1.52
C ASN A 115 13.42 -9.22 0.82
N ARG A 116 12.88 -8.17 1.42
CA ARG A 116 12.89 -6.80 0.87
C ARG A 116 13.62 -5.83 1.79
N ARG A 117 14.04 -4.70 1.23
CA ARG A 117 14.79 -3.64 1.92
C ARG A 117 13.94 -2.41 2.14
N ASP A 118 14.31 -1.66 3.18
CA ASP A 118 13.73 -0.34 3.46
C ASP A 118 12.20 -0.40 3.65
N VAL A 119 11.74 -1.45 4.30
CA VAL A 119 10.33 -1.61 4.66
C VAL A 119 10.12 -1.05 6.06
N VAL A 120 9.16 -0.14 6.19
CA VAL A 120 8.81 0.47 7.46
C VAL A 120 7.36 0.13 7.80
N ILE A 121 7.17 -0.49 8.94
CA ILE A 121 5.85 -0.84 9.49
C ILE A 121 5.80 -0.24 10.88
N GLU A 122 5.04 0.84 11.05
CA GLU A 122 4.97 1.57 12.32
C GLU A 122 3.59 2.14 12.59
N GLY A 123 3.25 2.31 13.87
CA GLY A 123 1.99 2.92 14.26
C GLY A 123 0.75 2.14 13.87
N ASN A 124 0.86 0.83 13.71
CA ASN A 124 -0.26 -0.07 13.41
C ASN A 124 -0.66 -0.85 14.66
N ILE A 125 -1.90 -1.31 14.65
CA ILE A 125 -2.44 -2.19 15.69
C ILE A 125 -2.69 -3.54 15.05
N ILE A 126 -2.19 -4.62 15.67
CA ILE A 126 -2.44 -5.99 15.21
C ILE A 126 -3.11 -6.72 16.35
N GLU A 127 -4.34 -7.17 16.13
CA GLU A 127 -5.14 -7.87 17.13
C GLU A 127 -5.69 -9.17 16.57
N ASP A 128 -5.88 -10.13 17.47
CA ASP A 128 -6.55 -11.38 17.15
C ASP A 128 -6.04 -11.99 15.86
N ALA A 129 -4.76 -12.12 15.85
CA ALA A 129 -4.08 -12.76 14.75
C ALA A 129 -4.39 -14.25 14.73
#